data_48224fd75b0d19480b844c354aef57ef
#
_entry.id   48224fd75b0d19480b844c354aef57ef
#
_cell.length_a   1.000
_cell.length_b   1.000
_cell.length_c   1.000
_cell.angle_alpha   90.00
_cell.angle_beta   90.00
_cell.angle_gamma   90.00
#
_symmetry.space_group_name_H-M   'P 1'
#
loop_
_entity.id
_entity.type
_entity.pdbx_description
1 polymer ?
#
loop_
_entity_poly.entity_id
_entity_poly.type
_entity_poly.pdbx_seq_one_letter_code
_entity_poly.pdbx_strand_id
1 'polypeptide(L)'
;GILKQKGENYNIAFVGDGEMRQLLEAEVAKYQLRDNTWFYGACFDEKTNAELIYNADLCVAPGNIGLTAMHVLMFGCPAISHNNFKRQMPEFESIIPGQTGDFFEYDNVDDLARSISRWFALKSGCREEVRKTCYKEIDDYWNPHYQLNLIKKVFEGK
;
A
#
# COMPACT_ATOMS: atom_id res chain seq x y z
N GLY A 1 1.75 -16.55 5.69
CA GLY A 1 1.40 -17.79 6.38
C GLY A 1 -0.09 -18.10 6.25
N ILE A 2 -0.97 -17.26 6.83
CA ILE A 2 -2.44 -17.48 6.86
C ILE A 2 -3.01 -17.66 5.45
N LEU A 3 -2.66 -16.78 4.50
CA LEU A 3 -3.16 -16.84 3.12
C LEU A 3 -2.72 -18.15 2.43
N LYS A 4 -1.47 -18.53 2.60
CA LYS A 4 -0.98 -19.81 2.06
C LYS A 4 -1.71 -21.02 2.64
N GLN A 5 -2.03 -21.03 3.93
CA GLN A 5 -2.83 -22.10 4.56
C GLN A 5 -4.25 -22.20 3.97
N LYS A 6 -4.77 -21.09 3.45
CA LYS A 6 -6.06 -21.03 2.73
C LYS A 6 -5.96 -21.40 1.23
N GLY A 7 -4.75 -21.74 0.76
CA GLY A 7 -4.49 -22.06 -0.65
C GLY A 7 -4.32 -20.83 -1.55
N GLU A 8 -4.21 -19.63 -0.95
CA GLU A 8 -3.97 -18.41 -1.69
C GLU A 8 -2.46 -18.15 -1.80
N ASN A 9 -1.95 -18.02 -3.03
CA ASN A 9 -0.54 -17.81 -3.31
C ASN A 9 -0.31 -16.42 -3.89
N TYR A 10 0.56 -15.65 -3.24
CA TYR A 10 0.96 -14.32 -3.66
C TYR A 10 2.49 -14.24 -3.73
N ASN A 11 3.01 -13.48 -4.67
CA ASN A 11 4.40 -13.07 -4.67
C ASN A 11 4.56 -11.85 -3.78
N ILE A 12 5.61 -11.84 -2.96
CA ILE A 12 5.85 -10.79 -1.96
C ILE A 12 7.22 -10.17 -2.26
N ALA A 13 7.26 -8.85 -2.37
CA ALA A 13 8.50 -8.09 -2.42
C ALA A 13 8.63 -7.24 -1.16
N PHE A 14 9.74 -7.40 -0.45
CA PHE A 14 10.16 -6.50 0.62
C PHE A 14 11.20 -5.53 0.05
N VAL A 15 10.85 -4.24 0.02
CA VAL A 15 11.75 -3.17 -0.40
C VAL A 15 12.10 -2.35 0.83
N GLY A 16 13.36 -2.30 1.16
CA GLY A 16 13.87 -1.71 2.38
C GLY A 16 14.88 -2.62 3.06
N ASP A 17 15.59 -2.06 4.03
CA ASP A 17 16.51 -2.81 4.89
C ASP A 17 16.42 -2.26 6.32
N GLY A 18 16.66 -3.12 7.30
CA GLY A 18 16.57 -2.74 8.70
C GLY A 18 16.69 -3.93 9.64
N GLU A 19 16.62 -3.66 10.92
CA GLU A 19 16.81 -4.63 11.99
C GLU A 19 15.87 -5.85 11.92
N MET A 20 14.69 -5.66 11.35
CA MET A 20 13.68 -6.72 11.24
C MET A 20 13.94 -7.72 10.11
N ARG A 21 14.90 -7.46 9.23
CA ARG A 21 15.17 -8.31 8.07
C ARG A 21 15.37 -9.78 8.42
N GLN A 22 16.24 -10.06 9.37
CA GLN A 22 16.54 -11.44 9.80
C GLN A 22 15.29 -12.15 10.34
N LEU A 23 14.46 -11.43 11.10
CA LEU A 23 13.20 -11.96 11.62
C LEU A 23 12.22 -12.28 10.47
N LEU A 24 12.09 -11.38 9.50
CA LEU A 24 11.23 -11.60 8.32
C LEU A 24 11.71 -12.80 7.49
N GLU A 25 13.01 -12.94 7.26
CA GLU A 25 13.60 -14.10 6.55
C GLU A 25 13.33 -15.42 7.29
N ALA A 26 13.39 -15.41 8.63
CA ALA A 26 13.06 -16.57 9.45
C ALA A 26 11.56 -16.94 9.35
N GLU A 27 10.67 -15.95 9.40
CA GLU A 27 9.23 -16.17 9.24
C GLU A 27 8.89 -16.66 7.82
N VAL A 28 9.52 -16.11 6.79
CA VAL A 28 9.39 -16.59 5.40
C VAL A 28 9.79 -18.05 5.28
N ALA A 29 10.89 -18.46 5.92
CA ALA A 29 11.32 -19.84 5.94
C ALA A 29 10.35 -20.76 6.69
N LYS A 30 9.91 -20.36 7.87
CA LYS A 30 8.94 -21.06 8.72
C LYS A 30 7.62 -21.35 7.99
N TYR A 31 7.12 -20.39 7.23
CA TYR A 31 5.89 -20.55 6.45
C TYR A 31 6.12 -21.09 5.02
N GLN A 32 7.34 -21.50 4.70
CA GLN A 32 7.72 -22.06 3.38
C GLN A 32 7.38 -21.11 2.22
N LEU A 33 7.64 -19.82 2.39
CA LEU A 33 7.32 -18.76 1.42
C LEU A 33 8.53 -18.33 0.58
N ARG A 34 9.67 -19.01 0.67
CA ARG A 34 10.93 -18.59 0.02
C ARG A 34 10.79 -18.39 -1.48
N ASP A 35 10.11 -19.32 -2.15
CA ASP A 35 9.95 -19.29 -3.62
C ASP A 35 9.02 -18.16 -4.09
N ASN A 36 8.24 -17.59 -3.17
CA ASN A 36 7.30 -16.50 -3.44
C ASN A 36 7.74 -15.17 -2.82
N THR A 37 8.92 -15.10 -2.21
CA THR A 37 9.35 -13.90 -1.49
C THR A 37 10.68 -13.39 -2.00
N TRP A 38 10.71 -12.11 -2.31
CA TRP A 38 11.90 -11.41 -2.74
C TRP A 38 12.25 -10.28 -1.76
N PHE A 39 13.44 -10.33 -1.20
CA PHE A 39 14.03 -9.26 -0.38
C PHE A 39 14.94 -8.41 -1.26
N TYR A 40 14.42 -7.29 -1.75
CA TYR A 40 15.17 -6.37 -2.62
C TYR A 40 16.33 -5.71 -1.86
N GLY A 41 16.11 -5.35 -0.59
CA GLY A 41 17.00 -4.50 0.18
C GLY A 41 16.65 -3.03 0.08
N ALA A 42 17.54 -2.15 0.54
CA ALA A 42 17.34 -0.70 0.47
C ALA A 42 17.35 -0.23 -1.00
N CYS A 43 16.37 0.57 -1.38
CA CYS A 43 16.28 1.17 -2.70
C CYS A 43 16.15 2.69 -2.57
N PHE A 44 17.15 3.42 -3.09
CA PHE A 44 17.19 4.89 -3.09
C PHE A 44 17.07 5.46 -4.51
N ASP A 45 17.03 4.60 -5.52
CA ASP A 45 16.82 5.00 -6.90
C ASP A 45 15.32 5.13 -7.19
N GLU A 46 14.88 6.36 -7.49
CA GLU A 46 13.46 6.65 -7.71
C GLU A 46 12.87 5.92 -8.92
N LYS A 47 13.67 5.76 -9.98
CA LYS A 47 13.23 5.01 -11.16
C LYS A 47 12.96 3.54 -10.83
N THR A 48 13.86 2.93 -10.09
CA THR A 48 13.70 1.54 -9.63
C THR A 48 12.50 1.40 -8.69
N ASN A 49 12.32 2.33 -7.75
CA ASN A 49 11.13 2.35 -6.88
C ASN A 49 9.84 2.46 -7.70
N ALA A 50 9.81 3.36 -8.68
CA ALA A 50 8.67 3.51 -9.59
C ALA A 50 8.35 2.22 -10.33
N GLU A 51 9.36 1.53 -10.87
CA GLU A 51 9.20 0.26 -11.57
C GLU A 51 8.69 -0.85 -10.64
N LEU A 52 9.22 -0.96 -9.43
CA LEU A 52 8.78 -1.93 -8.42
C LEU A 52 7.32 -1.70 -8.03
N ILE A 53 6.96 -0.46 -7.71
CA ILE A 53 5.60 -0.09 -7.31
C ILE A 53 4.62 -0.27 -8.48
N TYR A 54 4.99 0.20 -9.68
CA TYR A 54 4.15 0.06 -10.88
C TYR A 54 3.83 -1.41 -11.19
N ASN A 55 4.76 -2.32 -10.94
CA ASN A 55 4.57 -3.76 -11.18
C ASN A 55 3.89 -4.48 -10.01
N ALA A 56 3.70 -3.85 -8.86
CA ALA A 56 2.95 -4.40 -7.76
C ALA A 56 1.42 -4.27 -7.98
N ASP A 57 0.67 -5.26 -7.54
CA ASP A 57 -0.80 -5.23 -7.58
C ASP A 57 -1.40 -4.62 -6.33
N LEU A 58 -0.64 -4.60 -5.23
CA LEU A 58 -1.07 -4.09 -3.94
C LEU A 58 0.14 -3.78 -3.06
N CYS A 59 0.15 -2.61 -2.44
CA CYS A 59 1.05 -2.29 -1.34
C CYS A 59 0.38 -2.64 -0.01
N VAL A 60 1.09 -3.32 0.88
CA VAL A 60 0.60 -3.65 2.22
C VAL A 60 1.51 -3.00 3.26
N ALA A 61 0.98 -2.05 4.01
CA ALA A 61 1.67 -1.33 5.08
C ALA A 61 0.99 -1.58 6.43
N PRO A 62 1.41 -2.62 7.19
CA PRO A 62 0.77 -2.97 8.46
C PRO A 62 0.96 -1.93 9.57
N GLY A 63 2.01 -1.12 9.48
CA GLY A 63 2.26 -0.01 10.38
C GLY A 63 1.71 1.31 9.87
N ASN A 64 2.28 2.42 10.35
CA ASN A 64 1.97 3.75 9.84
C ASN A 64 2.41 3.86 8.37
N ILE A 65 1.47 4.10 7.47
CA ILE A 65 1.77 4.15 6.04
C ILE A 65 2.42 5.48 5.62
N GLY A 66 2.03 6.61 6.23
CA GLY A 66 2.60 7.93 5.94
C GLY A 66 2.71 8.24 4.44
N LEU A 67 3.79 8.90 4.05
CA LEU A 67 4.05 9.28 2.65
C LEU A 67 4.06 8.10 1.67
N THR A 68 4.23 6.88 2.16
CA THR A 68 4.16 5.69 1.30
C THR A 68 2.81 5.58 0.61
N ALA A 69 1.70 6.01 1.24
CA ALA A 69 0.38 6.01 0.63
C ALA A 69 0.38 6.83 -0.67
N MET A 70 0.82 8.07 -0.61
CA MET A 70 0.92 8.93 -1.79
C MET A 70 1.88 8.38 -2.84
N HIS A 71 3.03 7.87 -2.40
CA HIS A 71 4.05 7.34 -3.30
C HIS A 71 3.54 6.13 -4.09
N VAL A 72 2.84 5.18 -3.46
CA VAL A 72 2.34 4.02 -4.19
C VAL A 72 1.16 4.37 -5.08
N LEU A 73 0.25 5.24 -4.63
CA LEU A 73 -0.88 5.69 -5.45
C LEU A 73 -0.42 6.49 -6.67
N MET A 74 0.63 7.30 -6.55
CA MET A 74 1.22 8.06 -7.65
C MET A 74 1.73 7.16 -8.79
N PHE A 75 2.12 5.93 -8.50
CA PHE A 75 2.48 4.92 -9.49
C PHE A 75 1.35 3.92 -9.79
N GLY A 76 0.14 4.22 -9.33
CA GLY A 76 -1.06 3.45 -9.63
C GLY A 76 -1.18 2.13 -8.87
N CYS A 77 -0.45 1.98 -7.76
CA CYS A 77 -0.53 0.84 -6.88
C CYS A 77 -1.46 1.15 -5.69
N PRO A 78 -2.55 0.41 -5.48
CA PRO A 78 -3.43 0.59 -4.33
C PRO A 78 -2.74 0.16 -3.03
N ALA A 79 -3.25 0.64 -1.89
CA ALA A 79 -2.65 0.37 -0.59
C ALA A 79 -3.63 -0.20 0.43
N ILE A 80 -3.16 -1.13 1.27
CA ILE A 80 -3.86 -1.58 2.47
C ILE A 80 -3.04 -1.18 3.70
N SER A 81 -3.70 -0.53 4.67
CA SER A 81 -3.13 -0.17 5.95
C SER A 81 -4.14 -0.38 7.09
N HIS A 82 -3.76 -0.11 8.33
CA HIS A 82 -4.65 -0.31 9.48
C HIS A 82 -5.59 0.89 9.72
N ASN A 83 -6.73 0.62 10.38
CA ASN A 83 -7.79 1.60 10.65
C ASN A 83 -7.64 2.37 11.97
N ASN A 84 -6.52 2.25 12.68
CA ASN A 84 -6.26 3.09 13.84
C ASN A 84 -5.71 4.45 13.39
N PHE A 85 -6.60 5.33 12.92
CA PHE A 85 -6.26 6.61 12.32
C PHE A 85 -5.52 7.57 13.27
N LYS A 86 -5.66 7.39 14.58
CA LYS A 86 -4.88 8.16 15.58
C LYS A 86 -3.38 7.83 15.56
N ARG A 87 -3.01 6.70 14.97
CA ARG A 87 -1.63 6.24 14.79
C ARG A 87 -1.13 6.36 13.35
N GLN A 88 -1.93 6.95 12.47
CA GLN A 88 -1.56 7.21 11.08
C GLN A 88 -1.14 8.66 10.90
N MET A 89 -0.31 8.92 9.90
CA MET A 89 -0.07 10.26 9.36
C MET A 89 -1.18 10.61 8.37
N PRO A 90 -1.50 11.90 8.14
CA PRO A 90 -2.67 12.33 7.36
C PRO A 90 -2.80 11.69 5.97
N GLU A 91 -1.71 11.25 5.37
CA GLU A 91 -1.69 10.69 4.02
C GLU A 91 -2.52 9.41 3.88
N PHE A 92 -2.89 8.74 4.99
CA PHE A 92 -3.83 7.61 4.94
C PHE A 92 -5.18 7.99 4.31
N GLU A 93 -5.56 9.26 4.35
CA GLU A 93 -6.81 9.76 3.77
C GLU A 93 -6.87 9.61 2.25
N SER A 94 -5.72 9.42 1.57
CA SER A 94 -5.67 9.07 0.15
C SER A 94 -6.12 7.63 -0.15
N ILE A 95 -6.22 6.78 0.88
CA ILE A 95 -6.74 5.43 0.75
C ILE A 95 -8.26 5.46 0.85
N ILE A 96 -8.91 5.33 -0.29
CA ILE A 96 -10.38 5.26 -0.38
C ILE A 96 -10.80 3.79 -0.42
N PRO A 97 -11.52 3.27 0.61
CA PRO A 97 -11.91 1.87 0.68
C PRO A 97 -12.63 1.38 -0.58
N GLY A 98 -12.19 0.28 -1.14
CA GLY A 98 -12.73 -0.32 -2.35
C GLY A 98 -12.36 0.41 -3.65
N GLN A 99 -11.61 1.52 -3.60
CA GLN A 99 -11.19 2.30 -4.76
C GLN A 99 -9.66 2.35 -4.91
N THR A 100 -8.97 3.06 -4.03
CA THR A 100 -7.50 3.17 -4.04
C THR A 100 -6.84 2.24 -3.02
N GLY A 101 -7.61 1.50 -2.24
CA GLY A 101 -7.12 0.55 -1.25
C GLY A 101 -8.19 0.10 -0.28
N ASP A 102 -7.78 -0.34 0.89
CA ASP A 102 -8.68 -0.73 1.97
C ASP A 102 -7.97 -0.63 3.33
N PHE A 103 -8.73 -0.81 4.41
CA PHE A 103 -8.21 -0.86 5.76
C PHE A 103 -8.51 -2.20 6.44
N PHE A 104 -7.64 -2.58 7.36
CA PHE A 104 -7.84 -3.71 8.27
C PHE A 104 -7.81 -3.24 9.72
N GLU A 105 -8.36 -4.04 10.63
CA GLU A 105 -8.35 -3.76 12.06
C GLU A 105 -6.93 -3.75 12.61
N TYR A 106 -6.55 -2.65 13.29
CA TYR A 106 -5.22 -2.49 13.86
C TYR A 106 -4.83 -3.68 14.75
N ASP A 107 -3.62 -4.18 14.57
CA ASP A 107 -3.04 -5.31 15.31
C ASP A 107 -3.78 -6.65 15.12
N ASN A 108 -4.56 -6.78 14.03
CA ASN A 108 -5.32 -7.99 13.70
C ASN A 108 -4.82 -8.62 12.40
N VAL A 109 -3.92 -9.62 12.53
CA VAL A 109 -3.32 -10.31 11.37
C VAL A 109 -4.34 -11.13 10.57
N ASP A 110 -5.40 -11.63 11.20
CA ASP A 110 -6.46 -12.36 10.51
C ASP A 110 -7.31 -11.42 9.67
N ASP A 111 -7.57 -10.20 10.17
CA ASP A 111 -8.28 -9.20 9.40
C ASP A 111 -7.44 -8.65 8.25
N LEU A 112 -6.14 -8.46 8.46
CA LEU A 112 -5.21 -8.13 7.37
C LEU A 112 -5.27 -9.19 6.26
N ALA A 113 -5.20 -10.47 6.62
CA ALA A 113 -5.30 -11.56 5.65
C ALA A 113 -6.65 -11.53 4.91
N ARG A 114 -7.77 -11.33 5.63
CA ARG A 114 -9.10 -11.18 5.01
C ARG A 114 -9.17 -10.00 4.05
N SER A 115 -8.61 -8.86 4.44
CA SER A 115 -8.61 -7.64 3.61
C SER A 115 -7.82 -7.83 2.32
N ILE A 116 -6.67 -8.51 2.36
CA ILE A 116 -5.89 -8.87 1.17
C ILE A 116 -6.70 -9.80 0.26
N SER A 117 -7.24 -10.91 0.80
CA SER A 117 -8.07 -11.85 0.03
C SER A 117 -9.26 -11.15 -0.62
N ARG A 118 -9.97 -10.33 0.14
CA ARG A 118 -11.13 -9.57 -0.35
C ARG A 118 -10.74 -8.62 -1.47
N TRP A 119 -9.63 -7.91 -1.32
CA TRP A 119 -9.13 -7.00 -2.34
C TRP A 119 -8.89 -7.71 -3.67
N PHE A 120 -8.12 -8.79 -3.65
CA PHE A 120 -7.83 -9.55 -4.86
C PHE A 120 -9.07 -10.21 -5.46
N ALA A 121 -10.00 -10.70 -4.64
CA ALA A 121 -11.26 -11.26 -5.13
C ALA A 121 -12.13 -10.20 -5.83
N LEU A 122 -12.21 -8.99 -5.29
CA LEU A 122 -13.06 -7.90 -5.84
C LEU A 122 -12.41 -7.20 -7.03
N LYS A 123 -11.07 -7.15 -7.10
CA LYS A 123 -10.31 -6.40 -8.11
C LYS A 123 -9.64 -7.27 -9.15
N SER A 124 -9.95 -8.57 -9.18
CA SER A 124 -9.45 -9.47 -10.21
C SER A 124 -9.82 -8.96 -11.61
N GLY A 125 -8.82 -8.83 -12.48
CA GLY A 125 -8.99 -8.30 -13.83
C GLY A 125 -9.19 -6.78 -13.95
N CYS A 126 -9.28 -6.05 -12.84
CA CYS A 126 -9.54 -4.60 -12.81
C CYS A 126 -8.28 -3.75 -12.58
N ARG A 127 -7.09 -4.29 -12.77
CA ARG A 127 -5.81 -3.61 -12.46
C ARG A 127 -5.72 -2.21 -13.08
N GLU A 128 -6.03 -2.07 -14.35
CA GLU A 128 -5.94 -0.78 -15.06
C GLU A 128 -6.98 0.24 -14.58
N GLU A 129 -8.16 -0.20 -14.17
CA GLU A 129 -9.19 0.68 -13.58
C GLU A 129 -8.75 1.18 -12.20
N VAL A 130 -8.25 0.28 -11.36
CA VAL A 130 -7.71 0.63 -10.04
C VAL A 130 -6.56 1.62 -10.19
N ARG A 131 -5.64 1.38 -11.12
CA ARG A 131 -4.51 2.26 -11.41
C ARG A 131 -4.96 3.67 -11.79
N LYS A 132 -5.92 3.78 -12.70
CA LYS A 132 -6.50 5.09 -13.08
C LYS A 132 -7.16 5.79 -11.90
N THR A 133 -7.80 5.03 -11.01
CA THR A 133 -8.43 5.59 -9.81
C THR A 133 -7.37 6.11 -8.83
N CYS A 134 -6.25 5.40 -8.65
CA CYS A 134 -5.12 5.86 -7.84
C CYS A 134 -4.52 7.15 -8.41
N TYR A 135 -4.26 7.22 -9.71
CA TYR A 135 -3.76 8.43 -10.37
C TYR A 135 -4.72 9.61 -10.17
N LYS A 136 -6.02 9.37 -10.39
CA LYS A 136 -7.03 10.42 -10.24
C LYS A 136 -7.07 10.97 -8.81
N GLU A 137 -6.96 10.13 -7.80
CA GLU A 137 -6.93 10.57 -6.40
C GLU A 137 -5.75 11.53 -6.15
N ILE A 138 -4.56 11.17 -6.64
CA ILE A 138 -3.36 12.02 -6.50
C ILE A 138 -3.52 13.32 -7.30
N ASP A 139 -3.96 13.24 -8.55
CA ASP A 139 -4.10 14.39 -9.44
C ASP A 139 -5.17 15.38 -8.96
N ASP A 140 -6.27 14.89 -8.37
CA ASP A 140 -7.35 15.73 -7.92
C ASP A 140 -7.09 16.37 -6.55
N TYR A 141 -6.44 15.66 -5.61
CA TYR A 141 -6.43 16.06 -4.20
C TYR A 141 -5.05 16.16 -3.55
N TRP A 142 -4.05 15.41 -4.02
CA TRP A 142 -2.76 15.26 -3.34
C TRP A 142 -1.60 15.86 -4.13
N ASN A 143 -1.80 17.07 -4.65
CA ASN A 143 -0.80 17.79 -5.44
C ASN A 143 -0.65 19.25 -4.98
N PRO A 144 0.47 19.91 -5.30
CA PRO A 144 0.71 21.30 -4.89
C PRO A 144 -0.32 22.30 -5.40
N HIS A 145 -0.93 22.07 -6.56
CA HIS A 145 -1.94 22.97 -7.12
C HIS A 145 -3.22 22.95 -6.30
N TYR A 146 -3.68 21.76 -5.91
CA TYR A 146 -4.83 21.61 -5.03
C TYR A 146 -4.60 22.28 -3.67
N GLN A 147 -3.43 22.02 -3.05
CA GLN A 147 -3.06 22.62 -1.78
C GLN A 147 -3.02 24.15 -1.87
N LEU A 148 -2.42 24.71 -2.93
CA LEU A 148 -2.36 26.15 -3.14
C LEU A 148 -3.77 26.75 -3.25
N ASN A 149 -4.68 26.08 -3.97
CA ASN A 149 -6.06 26.53 -4.11
C ASN A 149 -6.82 26.50 -2.79
N LEU A 150 -6.61 25.48 -1.94
CA LEU A 150 -7.18 25.43 -0.60
C LEU A 150 -6.67 26.59 0.28
N ILE A 151 -5.36 26.82 0.28
CA ILE A 151 -4.74 27.92 1.03
C ILE A 151 -5.35 29.27 0.58
N LYS A 152 -5.43 29.53 -0.72
CA LYS A 152 -6.04 30.76 -1.25
C LYS A 152 -7.48 30.93 -0.78
N LYS A 153 -8.32 29.88 -0.86
CA LYS A 153 -9.72 29.94 -0.38
C LYS A 153 -9.82 30.31 1.09
N VAL A 154 -8.93 29.76 1.94
CA VAL A 154 -8.92 30.07 3.38
C VAL A 154 -8.55 31.52 3.63
N PHE A 155 -7.55 32.07 2.95
CA PHE A 155 -7.09 33.44 3.16
C PHE A 155 -7.93 34.50 2.45
N GLU A 156 -8.58 34.16 1.35
CA GLU A 156 -9.42 35.08 0.58
C GLU A 156 -10.89 35.07 1.05
N GLY A 157 -11.24 34.21 2.00
CA GLY A 157 -12.59 34.14 2.58
C GLY A 157 -13.69 33.72 1.59
N LYS A 158 -13.30 32.95 0.58
CA LYS A 158 -14.25 32.48 -0.45
C LYS A 158 -14.37 30.96 -0.45
#